data_d7a85f7ea087bfbb7c4242d5c6974059
#
_entry.id   d7a85f7ea087bfbb7c4242d5c6974059
#
_cell.length_a   1.000
_cell.length_b   1.000
_cell.length_c   1.000
_cell.angle_alpha   90.00
_cell.angle_beta   90.00
_cell.angle_gamma   90.00
#
_symmetry.space_group_name_H-M   'P 1'
#
loop_
_entity.id
_entity.type
_entity.pdbx_description
1 polymer ?
#
loop_
_entity_poly.entity_id
_entity_poly.type
_entity_poly.pdbx_seq_one_letter_code
_entity_poly.pdbx_strand_id
1 'polypeptide(L)'
;MKMILKWATILSLAGTVILSVLYRKTSCGILLSLAITFGTIAYHIVMRLLTGLAFQSVMQNRADYRKRWYQVGRREMAVYEKLKVKEWKRKMPTYNPKLFDPRIHTWSEIAQAMCQAELIHETIVVLSFLPIVSGIWFGAYPVFIVTSVLAAMFDIVFVVMQRYNRQRVLKLIRHESK
;
A
#
# COMPACT_ATOMS: atom_id res chain seq x y z
N MET A 1 9.86 -6.90 -8.81
CA MET A 1 8.62 -6.79 -8.03
C MET A 1 7.34 -6.98 -8.84
N LYS A 2 7.16 -6.33 -10.00
CA LYS A 2 5.94 -6.48 -10.85
C LYS A 2 5.61 -7.94 -11.20
N MET A 3 6.61 -8.75 -11.54
CA MET A 3 6.43 -10.16 -11.89
C MET A 3 5.95 -11.02 -10.71
N ILE A 4 6.51 -10.78 -9.52
CA ILE A 4 6.10 -11.48 -8.29
C ILE A 4 4.63 -11.17 -7.97
N LEU A 5 4.22 -9.89 -8.04
CA LEU A 5 2.82 -9.49 -7.82
C LEU A 5 1.88 -10.13 -8.83
N LYS A 6 2.27 -10.19 -10.12
CA LYS A 6 1.47 -10.85 -11.16
C LYS A 6 1.23 -12.32 -10.84
N TRP A 7 2.28 -13.06 -10.50
CA TRP A 7 2.15 -14.48 -10.17
C TRP A 7 1.38 -14.70 -8.87
N ALA A 8 1.61 -13.86 -7.84
CA ALA A 8 0.85 -13.93 -6.59
C ALA A 8 -0.65 -13.68 -6.83
N THR A 9 -1.02 -12.74 -7.70
CA THR A 9 -2.41 -12.50 -8.09
C THR A 9 -3.01 -13.71 -8.79
N ILE A 10 -2.31 -14.27 -9.78
CA ILE A 10 -2.81 -15.42 -10.55
C ILE A 10 -2.99 -16.63 -9.63
N LEU A 11 -2.00 -16.94 -8.79
CA LEU A 11 -2.04 -18.08 -7.87
C LEU A 11 -3.15 -17.92 -6.82
N SER A 12 -3.33 -16.72 -6.27
CA SER A 12 -4.37 -16.50 -5.26
C SER A 12 -5.77 -16.57 -5.87
N LEU A 13 -6.00 -16.04 -7.07
CA LEU A 13 -7.28 -16.18 -7.78
C LEU A 13 -7.57 -17.64 -8.18
N ALA A 14 -6.58 -18.32 -8.75
CA ALA A 14 -6.74 -19.73 -9.11
C ALA A 14 -7.01 -20.60 -7.88
N GLY A 15 -6.27 -20.38 -6.79
CA GLY A 15 -6.50 -21.07 -5.51
C GLY A 15 -7.90 -20.84 -4.98
N THR A 16 -8.39 -19.59 -5.01
CA THR A 16 -9.78 -19.26 -4.58
C THR A 16 -10.80 -20.03 -5.39
N VAL A 17 -10.67 -20.05 -6.72
CA VAL A 17 -11.63 -20.75 -7.60
C VAL A 17 -11.58 -22.25 -7.39
N ILE A 18 -10.39 -22.86 -7.42
CA ILE A 18 -10.22 -24.32 -7.24
C ILE A 18 -10.78 -24.77 -5.89
N LEU A 19 -10.41 -24.09 -4.81
CA LEU A 19 -10.84 -24.44 -3.46
C LEU A 19 -12.36 -24.25 -3.27
N SER A 20 -12.94 -23.22 -3.89
CA SER A 20 -14.38 -23.00 -3.87
C SER A 20 -15.15 -24.11 -4.60
N VAL A 21 -14.64 -24.56 -5.75
CA VAL A 21 -15.23 -25.69 -6.50
C VAL A 21 -15.13 -26.99 -5.70
N LEU A 22 -13.96 -27.25 -5.10
CA LEU A 22 -13.77 -28.43 -4.25
C LEU A 22 -14.68 -28.41 -3.03
N TYR A 23 -14.83 -27.25 -2.37
CA TYR A 23 -15.76 -27.07 -1.26
C TYR A 23 -17.21 -27.41 -1.68
N ARG A 24 -17.67 -26.93 -2.83
CA ARG A 24 -19.02 -27.25 -3.34
C ARG A 24 -19.26 -28.74 -3.55
N LYS A 25 -18.22 -29.51 -3.87
CA LYS A 25 -18.31 -30.97 -4.08
C LYS A 25 -18.23 -31.78 -2.78
N THR A 26 -17.43 -31.31 -1.80
CA THR A 26 -17.10 -32.11 -0.62
C THR A 26 -17.73 -31.59 0.68
N SER A 27 -18.23 -30.36 0.69
CA SER A 27 -18.72 -29.62 1.86
C SER A 27 -17.73 -29.58 3.04
N CYS A 28 -16.42 -29.73 2.74
CA CYS A 28 -15.37 -29.73 3.75
C CYS A 28 -15.04 -28.30 4.21
N GLY A 29 -15.29 -27.99 5.50
CA GLY A 29 -15.09 -26.63 6.06
C GLY A 29 -13.66 -26.10 5.93
N ILE A 30 -12.64 -26.95 5.91
CA ILE A 30 -11.24 -26.54 5.72
C ILE A 30 -11.05 -25.92 4.33
N LEU A 31 -11.68 -26.51 3.30
CA LEU A 31 -11.59 -25.96 1.92
C LEU A 31 -12.24 -24.58 1.82
N LEU A 32 -13.35 -24.35 2.54
CA LEU A 32 -13.96 -23.02 2.62
C LEU A 32 -13.03 -22.01 3.29
N SER A 33 -12.43 -22.35 4.41
CA SER A 33 -11.49 -21.47 5.12
C SER A 33 -10.28 -21.11 4.26
N LEU A 34 -9.73 -22.08 3.54
CA LEU A 34 -8.64 -21.85 2.60
C LEU A 34 -9.08 -20.98 1.41
N ALA A 35 -10.28 -21.23 0.84
CA ALA A 35 -10.83 -20.42 -0.23
C ALA A 35 -11.00 -18.96 0.20
N ILE A 36 -11.51 -18.70 1.40
CA ILE A 36 -11.66 -17.37 1.99
C ILE A 36 -10.27 -16.71 2.16
N THR A 37 -9.28 -17.44 2.66
CA THR A 37 -7.93 -16.92 2.84
C THR A 37 -7.31 -16.50 1.50
N PHE A 38 -7.34 -17.37 0.49
CA PHE A 38 -6.82 -17.05 -0.85
C PHE A 38 -7.59 -15.89 -1.50
N GLY A 39 -8.92 -15.86 -1.35
CA GLY A 39 -9.76 -14.77 -1.83
C GLY A 39 -9.43 -13.43 -1.19
N THR A 40 -9.17 -13.41 0.11
CA THR A 40 -8.78 -12.20 0.84
C THR A 40 -7.39 -11.71 0.42
N ILE A 41 -6.44 -12.63 0.21
CA ILE A 41 -5.11 -12.30 -0.33
C ILE A 41 -5.25 -11.71 -1.75
N ALA A 42 -6.05 -12.35 -2.61
CA ALA A 42 -6.31 -11.86 -3.95
C ALA A 42 -6.92 -10.44 -3.93
N TYR A 43 -7.92 -10.22 -3.06
CA TYR A 43 -8.50 -8.90 -2.85
C TYR A 43 -7.43 -7.84 -2.52
N HIS A 44 -6.60 -8.09 -1.51
CA HIS A 44 -5.59 -7.12 -1.09
C HIS A 44 -4.56 -6.82 -2.18
N ILE A 45 -4.18 -7.78 -3.01
CA ILE A 45 -3.25 -7.55 -4.12
C ILE A 45 -3.94 -6.75 -5.24
N VAL A 46 -5.12 -7.18 -5.68
CA VAL A 46 -5.87 -6.53 -6.77
C VAL A 46 -6.25 -5.11 -6.39
N MET A 47 -6.76 -4.90 -5.19
CA MET A 47 -7.12 -3.58 -4.67
C MET A 47 -5.92 -2.61 -4.71
N ARG A 48 -4.73 -3.05 -4.28
CA ARG A 48 -3.51 -2.22 -4.36
C ARG A 48 -3.16 -1.84 -5.79
N LEU A 49 -3.23 -2.78 -6.72
CA LEU A 49 -2.94 -2.52 -8.12
C LEU A 49 -3.95 -1.54 -8.73
N LEU A 50 -5.25 -1.75 -8.47
CA LEU A 50 -6.31 -0.87 -8.98
C LEU A 50 -6.22 0.54 -8.39
N THR A 51 -5.99 0.67 -7.08
CA THR A 51 -5.79 1.97 -6.44
C THR A 51 -4.60 2.70 -7.05
N GLY A 52 -3.46 2.02 -7.21
CA GLY A 52 -2.28 2.60 -7.86
C GLY A 52 -2.55 3.07 -9.29
N LEU A 53 -3.27 2.27 -10.09
CA LEU A 53 -3.65 2.63 -11.46
C LEU A 53 -4.63 3.82 -11.48
N ALA A 54 -5.63 3.84 -10.61
CA ALA A 54 -6.61 4.92 -10.52
C ALA A 54 -5.92 6.27 -10.19
N PHE A 55 -5.07 6.29 -9.17
CA PHE A 55 -4.32 7.51 -8.83
C PHE A 55 -3.35 7.92 -9.93
N GLN A 56 -2.69 6.96 -10.60
CA GLN A 56 -1.80 7.27 -11.71
C GLN A 56 -2.54 7.88 -12.90
N SER A 57 -3.74 7.40 -13.22
CA SER A 57 -4.55 7.95 -14.32
C SER A 57 -5.06 9.36 -14.03
N VAL A 58 -5.40 9.66 -12.77
CA VAL A 58 -5.98 10.95 -12.37
C VAL A 58 -4.89 11.98 -12.06
N MET A 59 -3.88 11.62 -11.26
CA MET A 59 -2.91 12.58 -10.73
C MET A 59 -1.60 12.64 -11.53
N GLN A 60 -1.22 11.59 -12.25
CA GLN A 60 0.01 11.54 -13.06
C GLN A 60 1.28 12.02 -12.30
N ASN A 61 1.38 11.70 -11.03
CA ASN A 61 2.41 12.17 -10.08
C ASN A 61 2.45 13.70 -9.91
N ARG A 62 1.37 14.40 -10.19
CA ARG A 62 1.25 15.85 -9.99
C ARG A 62 0.40 16.12 -8.75
N ALA A 63 1.05 16.45 -7.66
CA ALA A 63 0.40 16.78 -6.40
C ALA A 63 1.07 18.00 -5.77
N ASP A 64 0.27 18.95 -5.28
CA ASP A 64 0.81 20.11 -4.60
C ASP A 64 1.27 19.75 -3.18
N TYR A 65 2.57 19.49 -3.03
CA TYR A 65 3.22 19.14 -1.76
C TYR A 65 3.18 20.28 -0.73
N ARG A 66 2.72 21.50 -1.09
CA ARG A 66 2.58 22.64 -0.17
C ARG A 66 1.28 22.56 0.63
N LYS A 67 0.31 21.75 0.22
CA LYS A 67 -0.96 21.58 0.93
C LYS A 67 -0.74 21.09 2.36
N ARG A 68 -1.59 21.58 3.28
CA ARG A 68 -1.50 21.27 4.73
C ARG A 68 -1.49 19.77 5.02
N TRP A 69 -2.23 18.98 4.24
CA TRP A 69 -2.30 17.52 4.36
C TRP A 69 -0.93 16.85 4.33
N TYR A 70 -0.04 17.34 3.46
CA TYR A 70 1.29 16.78 3.26
C TYR A 70 2.36 17.33 4.21
N GLN A 71 2.02 18.31 5.06
CA GLN A 71 2.99 18.89 5.98
C GLN A 71 3.16 17.99 7.21
N VAL A 72 4.41 17.79 7.60
CA VAL A 72 4.79 16.98 8.77
C VAL A 72 5.12 17.92 9.92
N GLY A 73 4.44 17.76 11.05
CA GLY A 73 4.67 18.56 12.24
C GLY A 73 5.97 18.18 12.98
N ARG A 74 6.46 19.09 13.86
CA ARG A 74 7.69 18.82 14.65
C ARG A 74 7.57 17.57 15.51
N ARG A 75 6.41 17.34 16.17
CA ARG A 75 6.15 16.16 17.00
C ARG A 75 6.16 14.88 16.18
N GLU A 76 5.52 14.90 15.03
CA GLU A 76 5.46 13.78 14.08
C GLU A 76 6.88 13.41 13.59
N MET A 77 7.68 14.42 13.23
CA MET A 77 9.07 14.20 12.81
C MET A 77 9.91 13.58 13.92
N ALA A 78 9.76 14.05 15.18
CA ALA A 78 10.48 13.47 16.33
C ALA A 78 10.14 11.98 16.55
N VAL A 79 8.86 11.59 16.34
CA VAL A 79 8.45 10.18 16.38
C VAL A 79 9.12 9.37 15.27
N TYR A 80 9.16 9.91 14.05
CA TYR A 80 9.79 9.22 12.91
C TYR A 80 11.30 9.04 13.10
N GLU A 81 11.97 10.01 13.70
CA GLU A 81 13.40 9.91 14.05
C GLU A 81 13.64 8.86 15.13
N LYS A 82 12.80 8.83 16.19
CA LYS A 82 12.86 7.81 17.25
C LYS A 82 12.64 6.40 16.69
N LEU A 83 11.74 6.24 15.72
CA LEU A 83 11.47 4.98 15.03
C LEU A 83 12.53 4.61 13.98
N LYS A 84 13.55 5.46 13.77
CA LYS A 84 14.61 5.27 12.77
C LYS A 84 14.09 5.03 11.36
N VAL A 85 13.01 5.74 10.97
CA VAL A 85 12.34 5.60 9.67
C VAL A 85 13.31 5.74 8.48
N LYS A 86 14.41 6.48 8.65
CA LYS A 86 15.49 6.61 7.67
C LYS A 86 16.03 5.25 7.19
N GLU A 87 16.08 4.27 8.09
CA GLU A 87 16.64 2.95 7.81
C GLU A 87 15.65 2.02 7.08
N TRP A 88 14.34 2.31 7.17
CA TRP A 88 13.29 1.47 6.58
C TRP A 88 13.39 1.41 5.06
N LYS A 89 13.80 2.50 4.41
CA LYS A 89 13.93 2.56 2.95
C LYS A 89 14.83 1.45 2.37
N ARG A 90 15.85 1.01 3.10
CA ARG A 90 16.76 -0.06 2.64
C ARG A 90 16.12 -1.43 2.69
N LYS A 91 15.10 -1.63 3.55
CA LYS A 91 14.44 -2.91 3.80
C LYS A 91 13.13 -3.04 3.03
N MET A 92 12.56 -1.93 2.56
CA MET A 92 11.24 -1.91 1.95
C MET A 92 11.32 -1.90 0.41
N PRO A 93 10.54 -2.75 -0.26
CA PRO A 93 10.51 -2.79 -1.72
C PRO A 93 9.87 -1.52 -2.30
N THR A 94 10.42 -1.02 -3.40
CA THR A 94 9.84 0.10 -4.16
C THR A 94 9.26 -0.42 -5.47
N TYR A 95 7.99 -0.11 -5.76
CA TYR A 95 7.31 -0.57 -6.96
C TYR A 95 7.93 0.03 -8.24
N ASN A 96 8.17 1.34 -8.24
CA ASN A 96 8.81 2.05 -9.33
C ASN A 96 9.94 2.97 -8.81
N PRO A 97 11.17 2.44 -8.66
CA PRO A 97 12.30 3.22 -8.13
C PRO A 97 12.67 4.45 -8.99
N LYS A 98 12.42 4.39 -10.32
CA LYS A 98 12.77 5.47 -11.25
C LYS A 98 12.08 6.80 -10.91
N LEU A 99 10.87 6.77 -10.34
CA LEU A 99 10.13 7.97 -9.95
C LEU A 99 10.81 8.78 -8.82
N PHE A 100 11.75 8.16 -8.10
CA PHE A 100 12.44 8.76 -6.96
C PHE A 100 13.95 8.92 -7.23
N ASP A 101 14.37 8.82 -8.50
CA ASP A 101 15.77 8.96 -8.89
C ASP A 101 16.10 10.43 -9.23
N PRO A 102 16.95 11.11 -8.43
CA PRO A 102 17.30 12.51 -8.65
C PRO A 102 18.15 12.77 -9.91
N ARG A 103 18.62 11.69 -10.56
CA ARG A 103 19.32 11.82 -11.86
C ARG A 103 18.34 11.96 -13.04
N ILE A 104 17.06 11.61 -12.83
CA ILE A 104 16.01 11.60 -13.86
C ILE A 104 14.98 12.70 -13.58
N HIS A 105 14.71 12.99 -12.32
CA HIS A 105 13.66 13.91 -11.87
C HIS A 105 14.19 14.99 -10.96
N THR A 106 13.60 16.17 -11.04
CA THR A 106 13.85 17.27 -10.10
C THR A 106 13.33 16.92 -8.69
N TRP A 107 13.88 17.58 -7.67
CA TRP A 107 13.40 17.39 -6.30
C TRP A 107 11.91 17.73 -6.13
N SER A 108 11.40 18.70 -6.90
CA SER A 108 9.98 19.06 -6.91
C SER A 108 9.12 17.92 -7.46
N GLU A 109 9.49 17.30 -8.58
CA GLU A 109 8.79 16.15 -9.14
C GLU A 109 8.82 14.96 -8.20
N ILE A 110 9.96 14.69 -7.56
CA ILE A 110 10.10 13.63 -6.56
C ILE A 110 9.17 13.90 -5.36
N ALA A 111 9.09 15.15 -4.87
CA ALA A 111 8.19 15.51 -3.78
C ALA A 111 6.71 15.31 -4.16
N GLN A 112 6.32 15.64 -5.40
CA GLN A 112 4.97 15.42 -5.93
C GLN A 112 4.65 13.92 -6.03
N ALA A 113 5.57 13.12 -6.57
CA ALA A 113 5.41 11.66 -6.63
C ALA A 113 5.28 11.03 -5.23
N MET A 114 6.01 11.55 -4.23
CA MET A 114 5.86 11.11 -2.83
C MET A 114 4.49 11.44 -2.26
N CYS A 115 3.89 12.59 -2.61
CA CYS A 115 2.52 12.93 -2.21
C CYS A 115 1.50 11.96 -2.79
N GLN A 116 1.61 11.65 -4.08
CA GLN A 116 0.71 10.67 -4.70
C GLN A 116 0.87 9.28 -4.07
N ALA A 117 2.11 8.84 -3.83
CA ALA A 117 2.37 7.56 -3.18
C ALA A 117 1.77 7.49 -1.77
N GLU A 118 1.84 8.58 -0.99
CA GLU A 118 1.20 8.69 0.32
C GLU A 118 -0.30 8.49 0.22
N LEU A 119 -1.00 9.24 -0.65
CA LEU A 119 -2.46 9.12 -0.84
C LEU A 119 -2.88 7.71 -1.29
N ILE A 120 -2.11 7.08 -2.18
CA ILE A 120 -2.35 5.70 -2.59
C ILE A 120 -2.35 4.78 -1.37
N HIS A 121 -1.31 4.86 -0.54
CA HIS A 121 -1.20 4.00 0.64
C HIS A 121 -2.24 4.34 1.72
N GLU A 122 -2.58 5.60 1.95
CA GLU A 122 -3.68 6.00 2.84
C GLU A 122 -5.02 5.43 2.38
N THR A 123 -5.31 5.51 1.08
CA THR A 123 -6.52 4.92 0.50
C THR A 123 -6.53 3.40 0.66
N ILE A 124 -5.40 2.73 0.44
CA ILE A 124 -5.26 1.29 0.62
C ILE A 124 -5.50 0.90 2.09
N VAL A 125 -5.00 1.68 3.05
CA VAL A 125 -5.25 1.44 4.49
C VAL A 125 -6.75 1.38 4.76
N VAL A 126 -7.52 2.36 4.26
CA VAL A 126 -8.98 2.39 4.44
C VAL A 126 -9.65 1.19 3.75
N LEU A 127 -9.31 0.94 2.48
CA LEU A 127 -9.90 -0.14 1.69
C LEU A 127 -9.51 -1.52 2.22
N SER A 128 -8.42 -1.65 2.97
CA SER A 128 -8.01 -2.93 3.59
C SER A 128 -9.04 -3.48 4.57
N PHE A 129 -9.94 -2.65 5.10
CA PHE A 129 -11.00 -3.09 6.03
C PHE A 129 -12.29 -3.55 5.35
N LEU A 130 -12.46 -3.33 4.04
CA LEU A 130 -13.67 -3.77 3.32
C LEU A 130 -13.92 -5.29 3.40
N PRO A 131 -12.93 -6.19 3.38
CA PRO A 131 -13.17 -7.63 3.50
C PRO A 131 -13.89 -8.04 4.79
N ILE A 132 -13.81 -7.25 5.87
CA ILE A 132 -14.47 -7.53 7.13
C ILE A 132 -16.00 -7.59 6.94
N VAL A 133 -16.55 -6.78 6.02
CA VAL A 133 -17.97 -6.79 5.67
C VAL A 133 -18.39 -8.15 5.12
N SER A 134 -17.50 -8.85 4.40
CA SER A 134 -17.76 -10.19 3.89
C SER A 134 -17.96 -11.25 5.01
N GLY A 135 -17.53 -10.93 6.22
CA GLY A 135 -17.79 -11.76 7.40
C GLY A 135 -19.28 -11.99 7.69
N ILE A 136 -20.16 -11.07 7.25
CA ILE A 136 -21.62 -11.21 7.38
C ILE A 136 -22.12 -12.46 6.62
N TRP A 137 -21.53 -12.77 5.47
CA TRP A 137 -21.94 -13.92 4.63
C TRP A 137 -21.17 -15.20 4.93
N PHE A 138 -19.89 -15.08 5.30
CA PHE A 138 -18.98 -16.22 5.44
C PHE A 138 -18.68 -16.60 6.90
N GLY A 139 -19.01 -15.72 7.86
CA GLY A 139 -18.76 -15.98 9.29
C GLY A 139 -17.28 -16.03 9.69
N ALA A 140 -16.33 -15.90 8.76
CA ALA A 140 -14.89 -16.02 8.97
C ALA A 140 -14.23 -14.72 9.48
N TYR A 141 -14.86 -14.03 10.43
CA TYR A 141 -14.38 -12.73 10.96
C TYR A 141 -12.92 -12.72 11.39
N PRO A 142 -12.38 -13.72 12.11
CA PRO A 142 -10.98 -13.69 12.52
C PRO A 142 -10.03 -13.60 11.32
N VAL A 143 -10.29 -14.30 10.23
CA VAL A 143 -9.47 -14.26 9.01
C VAL A 143 -9.52 -12.87 8.39
N PHE A 144 -10.71 -12.29 8.22
CA PHE A 144 -10.87 -10.97 7.64
C PHE A 144 -10.25 -9.88 8.51
N ILE A 145 -10.41 -9.92 9.82
CA ILE A 145 -9.85 -8.93 10.74
C ILE A 145 -8.32 -9.00 10.73
N VAL A 146 -7.73 -10.19 10.91
CA VAL A 146 -6.28 -10.35 10.96
C VAL A 146 -5.63 -9.92 9.65
N THR A 147 -6.15 -10.38 8.51
CA THR A 147 -5.60 -10.01 7.20
C THR A 147 -5.74 -8.52 6.90
N SER A 148 -6.88 -7.91 7.25
CA SER A 148 -7.12 -6.47 7.08
C SER A 148 -6.17 -5.63 7.93
N VAL A 149 -6.00 -5.98 9.21
CA VAL A 149 -5.09 -5.27 10.12
C VAL A 149 -3.65 -5.37 9.64
N LEU A 150 -3.18 -6.58 9.29
CA LEU A 150 -1.82 -6.78 8.78
C LEU A 150 -1.59 -6.01 7.48
N ALA A 151 -2.57 -6.04 6.56
CA ALA A 151 -2.50 -5.29 5.32
C ALA A 151 -2.44 -3.78 5.56
N ALA A 152 -3.31 -3.24 6.42
CA ALA A 152 -3.32 -1.82 6.78
C ALA A 152 -2.01 -1.39 7.45
N MET A 153 -1.48 -2.17 8.41
CA MET A 153 -0.20 -1.89 9.06
C MET A 153 0.95 -1.84 8.06
N PHE A 154 0.97 -2.75 7.08
CA PHE A 154 1.98 -2.74 6.03
C PHE A 154 1.93 -1.45 5.21
N ASP A 155 0.75 -0.98 4.83
CA ASP A 155 0.59 0.25 4.06
C ASP A 155 0.86 1.52 4.90
N ILE A 156 0.55 1.54 6.20
CA ILE A 156 0.92 2.64 7.12
C ILE A 156 2.45 2.84 7.15
N VAL A 157 3.24 1.76 7.09
CA VAL A 157 4.70 1.87 7.01
C VAL A 157 5.14 2.67 5.78
N PHE A 158 4.49 2.46 4.63
CA PHE A 158 4.77 3.25 3.42
C PHE A 158 4.32 4.71 3.56
N VAL A 159 3.15 4.98 4.14
CA VAL A 159 2.70 6.36 4.43
C VAL A 159 3.77 7.10 5.25
N VAL A 160 4.19 6.51 6.37
CA VAL A 160 5.22 7.08 7.25
C VAL A 160 6.53 7.32 6.51
N MET A 161 6.97 6.36 5.69
CA MET A 161 8.19 6.52 4.88
C MET A 161 8.08 7.67 3.87
N GLN A 162 6.94 7.81 3.17
CA GLN A 162 6.75 8.88 2.20
C GLN A 162 6.74 10.24 2.89
N ARG A 163 6.04 10.39 4.00
CA ARG A 163 5.98 11.61 4.80
C ARG A 163 7.37 12.02 5.31
N TYR A 164 8.11 11.09 5.92
CA TYR A 164 9.47 11.34 6.40
C TYR A 164 10.42 11.75 5.29
N ASN A 165 10.48 10.99 4.20
CA ASN A 165 11.41 11.24 3.11
C ASN A 165 11.07 12.53 2.36
N ARG A 166 9.78 12.85 2.17
CA ARG A 166 9.36 14.12 1.55
C ARG A 166 9.86 15.33 2.34
N GLN A 167 9.81 15.31 3.67
CA GLN A 167 10.36 16.42 4.46
C GLN A 167 11.86 16.64 4.24
N ARG A 168 12.60 15.58 3.99
CA ARG A 168 14.03 15.68 3.63
C ARG A 168 14.22 16.29 2.24
N VAL A 169 13.40 15.86 1.27
CA VAL A 169 13.41 16.42 -0.10
C VAL A 169 13.03 17.90 -0.08
N LEU A 170 12.06 18.31 0.71
CA LEU A 170 11.65 19.72 0.84
C LEU A 170 12.77 20.61 1.41
N LYS A 171 13.65 20.07 2.27
CA LYS A 171 14.85 20.80 2.73
C LYS A 171 15.82 21.03 1.57
N LEU A 172 16.01 20.05 0.67
CA LEU A 172 16.87 20.20 -0.51
C LEU A 172 16.33 21.26 -1.48
N ILE A 173 15.02 21.26 -1.77
CA ILE A 173 14.37 22.27 -2.61
C ILE A 173 14.61 23.69 -2.06
N ARG A 174 14.52 23.88 -0.73
CA ARG A 174 14.77 25.19 -0.11
C ARG A 174 16.24 25.63 -0.18
N HIS A 175 17.17 24.71 -0.26
CA HIS A 175 18.59 25.02 -0.42
C HIS A 175 18.94 25.41 -1.86
N GLU A 176 18.31 24.81 -2.86
CA GLU A 176 18.50 25.16 -4.27
C GLU A 176 17.88 26.51 -4.65
N SER A 177 16.89 26.98 -3.87
CA SER A 177 16.20 28.25 -4.13
C SER A 177 16.85 29.48 -3.45
N LYS A 178 17.97 29.27 -2.74
CA LYS A 178 18.80 30.33 -2.12
C LYS A 178 20.08 30.56 -2.91
#